data_c01a07909248c2a17ee4d6a0728141e7
#
_entry.id   c01a07909248c2a17ee4d6a0728141e7
#
_cell.length_a   1.000
_cell.length_b   1.000
_cell.length_c   1.000
_cell.angle_alpha   90.00
_cell.angle_beta   90.00
_cell.angle_gamma   90.00
#
_symmetry.space_group_name_H-M   'P 1'
#
loop_
_entity.id
_entity.type
_entity.pdbx_description
1 polymer ?
#
loop_
_entity_poly.entity_id
_entity_poly.type
_entity_poly.pdbx_seq_one_letter_code
_entity_poly.pdbx_strand_id
1 'polypeptide(L)'
;MSRDFVGALLQLNAEKQISREQLIGAVEDGIQSAYRRVAGDEDIHVRIDAETGKIRVFRARRVVGEIEDEFTEMTIEQAKAFDAGADLGDLVETEQLDGDVFGRIGAQTAKQIVLQRIREVERDQVFDQFASREGELITGTVNRVEPRAIILDVGKNVEAILATTEQSTLEHYRIGQNVKAFVLEVRRSVRGPQIFVSRTHKGFLRRLFELEVPEIHNGTVEIKAIAREAGSRSKVAVASRQDGLDPVGATVGQRGARVQAVVAELAGEKIDVIPWNDDPGVFVANALSPAQVISVDIDEEHRIASVTVPERMLSLAIGREGQNARLAARLTGWRIDIRSDVSVAEARAAAAAPSADAAPAPEAEQSSEAPESAEAVALVEAAPAPVKAKPAAKAARKPKAATQPTAETSDDGTAPAAESEAEPAKPKRTRKAATKAAPVEGASATEPEKADAVEEVTS
;
A
#
# COMPACT_ATOMS: atom_id res chain seq x y z
N MET A 1 42.91 9.49 7.45
CA MET A 1 42.05 9.36 6.26
C MET A 1 42.17 10.61 5.43
N SER A 2 42.13 10.52 4.10
CA SER A 2 42.50 11.59 3.21
C SER A 2 41.37 12.57 2.93
N ARG A 3 41.73 13.74 2.38
CA ARG A 3 40.81 14.74 1.80
C ARG A 3 39.75 14.11 0.87
N ASP A 4 40.06 12.95 0.29
CA ASP A 4 39.16 12.18 -0.59
C ASP A 4 37.93 11.64 0.14
N PHE A 5 38.05 11.33 1.44
CA PHE A 5 36.92 10.88 2.25
C PHE A 5 35.91 12.02 2.52
N VAL A 6 36.42 13.20 2.85
CA VAL A 6 35.57 14.39 3.05
C VAL A 6 34.94 14.81 1.72
N GLY A 7 35.69 14.72 0.62
CA GLY A 7 35.18 14.95 -0.73
C GLY A 7 34.04 14.00 -1.09
N ALA A 8 34.18 12.71 -0.81
CA ALA A 8 33.13 11.72 -1.02
C ALA A 8 31.90 11.97 -0.14
N LEU A 9 32.09 12.37 1.13
CA LEU A 9 31.00 12.77 2.03
C LEU A 9 30.23 14.00 1.53
N LEU A 10 30.94 15.00 1.00
CA LEU A 10 30.34 16.22 0.43
C LEU A 10 29.57 15.92 -0.85
N GLN A 11 30.09 15.04 -1.69
CA GLN A 11 29.41 14.61 -2.92
C GLN A 11 28.12 13.83 -2.58
N LEU A 12 28.15 12.96 -1.57
CA LEU A 12 26.99 12.25 -1.06
C LEU A 12 25.93 13.19 -0.46
N ASN A 13 26.36 14.25 0.25
CA ASN A 13 25.46 15.28 0.73
C ASN A 13 24.68 15.93 -0.42
N ALA A 14 25.39 16.32 -1.50
CA ALA A 14 24.77 16.95 -2.65
C ALA A 14 23.80 16.02 -3.42
N GLU A 15 24.14 14.73 -3.53
CA GLU A 15 23.32 13.74 -4.26
C GLU A 15 22.10 13.26 -3.45
N LYS A 16 22.22 13.13 -2.13
CA LYS A 16 21.22 12.45 -1.28
C LYS A 16 20.47 13.38 -0.32
N GLN A 17 20.76 14.68 -0.33
CA GLN A 17 20.12 15.70 0.54
C GLN A 17 20.23 15.37 2.06
N ILE A 18 21.27 14.67 2.48
CA ILE A 18 21.53 14.34 3.87
C ILE A 18 22.43 15.45 4.44
N SER A 19 22.11 16.01 5.60
CA SER A 19 22.95 17.04 6.19
C SER A 19 24.34 16.49 6.51
N ARG A 20 25.37 17.32 6.30
CA ARG A 20 26.77 16.96 6.57
C ARG A 20 27.00 16.52 8.02
N GLU A 21 26.34 17.23 8.95
CA GLU A 21 26.44 16.95 10.38
C GLU A 21 25.85 15.59 10.74
N GLN A 22 24.72 15.22 10.16
CA GLN A 22 24.11 13.91 10.36
C GLN A 22 24.99 12.77 9.85
N LEU A 23 25.68 12.97 8.71
CA LEU A 23 26.61 11.99 8.17
C LEU A 23 27.86 11.84 9.05
N ILE A 24 28.43 12.97 9.48
CA ILE A 24 29.61 12.98 10.35
C ILE A 24 29.27 12.31 11.68
N GLY A 25 28.19 12.71 12.35
CA GLY A 25 27.76 12.12 13.61
C GLY A 25 27.53 10.62 13.52
N ALA A 26 26.90 10.15 12.44
CA ALA A 26 26.69 8.72 12.23
C ALA A 26 28.01 7.94 12.04
N VAL A 27 29.00 8.56 11.39
CA VAL A 27 30.33 7.95 11.23
C VAL A 27 31.10 7.93 12.55
N GLU A 28 31.00 9.02 13.33
CA GLU A 28 31.57 9.13 14.67
C GLU A 28 31.04 8.02 15.58
N ASP A 29 29.70 7.91 15.71
CA ASP A 29 29.02 6.87 16.50
C ASP A 29 29.43 5.47 16.10
N GLY A 30 29.57 5.27 14.85
CA GLY A 30 29.88 3.97 14.33
C GLY A 30 31.34 3.57 14.51
N ILE A 31 32.27 4.49 14.30
CA ILE A 31 33.68 4.25 14.59
C ILE A 31 33.85 4.06 16.10
N GLN A 32 33.19 4.86 16.91
CA GLN A 32 33.19 4.76 18.36
C GLN A 32 32.71 3.38 18.83
N SER A 33 31.59 2.89 18.29
CA SER A 33 31.06 1.55 18.60
C SER A 33 32.05 0.45 18.23
N ALA A 34 32.77 0.60 17.10
CA ALA A 34 33.78 -0.35 16.68
C ALA A 34 35.00 -0.36 17.62
N TYR A 35 35.45 0.82 18.03
CA TYR A 35 36.57 0.95 18.98
C TYR A 35 36.23 0.35 20.35
N ARG A 36 35.06 0.69 20.90
CA ARG A 36 34.56 0.13 22.16
C ARG A 36 34.52 -1.40 22.14
N ARG A 37 34.10 -1.99 21.03
CA ARG A 37 34.03 -3.45 20.90
C ARG A 37 35.42 -4.10 20.86
N VAL A 38 36.40 -3.43 20.30
CA VAL A 38 37.79 -3.97 20.18
C VAL A 38 38.60 -3.69 21.41
N ALA A 39 38.49 -2.49 21.97
CA ALA A 39 39.24 -2.07 23.17
C ALA A 39 38.63 -2.58 24.48
N GLY A 40 37.32 -2.83 24.50
CA GLY A 40 36.60 -3.22 25.73
C GLY A 40 36.33 -2.06 26.69
N ASP A 41 36.66 -0.82 26.30
CA ASP A 41 36.52 0.37 27.12
C ASP A 41 35.28 1.21 26.66
N GLU A 42 34.48 1.65 27.61
CA GLU A 42 33.27 2.43 27.34
C GLU A 42 33.49 3.94 27.25
N ASP A 43 34.64 4.43 27.75
CA ASP A 43 35.01 5.86 27.78
C ASP A 43 35.63 6.39 26.48
N ILE A 44 35.66 5.58 25.41
CA ILE A 44 36.21 5.95 24.11
C ILE A 44 35.20 6.76 23.32
N HIS A 45 35.65 7.94 22.85
CA HIS A 45 34.92 8.85 21.99
C HIS A 45 35.69 9.14 20.70
N VAL A 46 34.95 9.40 19.64
CA VAL A 46 35.51 9.69 18.32
C VAL A 46 34.93 11.01 17.83
N ARG A 47 35.78 11.90 17.35
CA ARG A 47 35.37 13.15 16.71
C ARG A 47 36.06 13.29 15.36
N ILE A 48 35.28 13.68 14.36
CA ILE A 48 35.76 13.92 13.00
C ILE A 48 35.74 15.42 12.74
N ASP A 49 36.90 15.97 12.46
CA ASP A 49 36.99 17.36 12.02
C ASP A 49 36.35 17.50 10.62
N ALA A 50 35.29 18.28 10.57
CA ALA A 50 34.51 18.47 9.37
C ALA A 50 35.28 19.11 8.20
N GLU A 51 36.33 19.91 8.47
CA GLU A 51 37.09 20.62 7.44
C GLU A 51 38.28 19.80 6.96
N THR A 52 38.99 19.17 7.89
CA THR A 52 40.24 18.45 7.59
C THR A 52 40.04 16.96 7.37
N GLY A 53 38.91 16.40 7.80
CA GLY A 53 38.62 14.96 7.75
C GLY A 53 39.51 14.14 8.69
N LYS A 54 40.16 14.80 9.65
CA LYS A 54 40.97 14.11 10.66
C LYS A 54 40.06 13.47 11.70
N ILE A 55 40.32 12.18 11.96
CA ILE A 55 39.65 11.45 13.03
C ILE A 55 40.50 11.55 14.27
N ARG A 56 39.94 12.05 15.36
CA ARG A 56 40.53 12.05 16.70
C ARG A 56 39.78 11.02 17.52
N VAL A 57 40.56 10.14 18.17
CA VAL A 57 40.03 9.17 19.11
C VAL A 57 40.60 9.54 20.47
N PHE A 58 39.75 9.69 21.44
CA PHE A 58 40.11 10.16 22.76
C PHE A 58 39.24 9.48 23.82
N ARG A 59 39.76 9.42 25.03
CA ARG A 59 38.97 9.10 26.20
C ARG A 59 38.31 10.38 26.71
N ALA A 60 37.03 10.29 27.02
CA ALA A 60 36.28 11.39 27.62
C ALA A 60 35.41 10.88 28.75
N ARG A 61 35.31 11.68 29.80
CA ARG A 61 34.48 11.41 30.94
C ARG A 61 33.45 12.49 31.10
N ARG A 62 32.27 12.09 31.56
CA ARG A 62 31.18 13.02 31.82
C ARG A 62 31.35 13.68 33.18
N VAL A 63 31.17 15.00 33.24
CA VAL A 63 31.21 15.74 34.48
C VAL A 63 29.90 15.58 35.24
N VAL A 64 29.98 14.95 36.42
CA VAL A 64 28.83 14.69 37.29
C VAL A 64 29.07 15.27 38.69
N GLY A 65 27.94 15.44 39.44
CA GLY A 65 28.03 15.92 40.81
C GLY A 65 28.51 14.86 41.78
N GLU A 66 28.07 13.62 41.61
CA GLU A 66 28.46 12.43 42.35
C GLU A 66 28.83 11.35 41.34
N ILE A 67 29.99 10.71 41.53
CA ILE A 67 30.52 9.68 40.64
C ILE A 67 29.82 8.37 40.95
N GLU A 68 29.14 7.76 39.97
CA GLU A 68 28.63 6.40 40.05
C GLU A 68 29.61 5.40 39.41
N ASP A 69 30.31 5.82 38.35
CA ASP A 69 31.30 5.02 37.65
C ASP A 69 32.60 5.82 37.40
N GLU A 70 33.70 5.41 38.07
CA GLU A 70 35.01 6.05 37.96
C GLU A 70 35.60 6.01 36.55
N PHE A 71 35.16 5.12 35.68
CA PHE A 71 35.69 4.98 34.31
C PHE A 71 35.05 5.96 33.33
N THR A 72 33.77 6.24 33.49
CA THR A 72 32.99 7.06 32.55
C THR A 72 32.67 8.46 33.10
N GLU A 73 32.83 8.70 34.39
CA GLU A 73 32.46 9.91 35.09
C GLU A 73 33.61 10.58 35.83
N MET A 74 33.49 11.87 36.03
CA MET A 74 34.46 12.66 36.83
C MET A 74 33.76 13.84 37.53
N THR A 75 34.36 14.31 38.61
CA THR A 75 33.87 15.49 39.30
C THR A 75 34.24 16.78 38.56
N ILE A 76 33.49 17.86 38.84
CA ILE A 76 33.76 19.18 38.25
C ILE A 76 35.20 19.72 38.62
N GLU A 77 35.73 19.34 39.80
CA GLU A 77 37.05 19.71 40.23
C GLU A 77 38.13 19.02 39.38
N GLN A 78 37.93 17.75 39.08
CA GLN A 78 38.79 16.98 38.19
C GLN A 78 38.69 17.45 36.75
N ALA A 79 37.49 17.78 36.27
CA ALA A 79 37.21 18.28 34.93
C ALA A 79 37.93 19.61 34.65
N LYS A 80 37.94 20.56 35.62
CA LYS A 80 38.66 21.83 35.52
C LYS A 80 40.16 21.74 35.40
N ALA A 81 40.76 20.61 35.74
CA ALA A 81 42.18 20.37 35.51
C ALA A 81 42.49 20.10 34.01
N PHE A 82 41.53 19.63 33.24
CA PHE A 82 41.64 19.32 31.81
C PHE A 82 41.04 20.44 30.97
N ASP A 83 39.89 20.97 31.38
CA ASP A 83 39.20 22.09 30.71
C ASP A 83 38.68 23.08 31.77
N ALA A 84 39.24 24.30 31.77
CA ALA A 84 38.87 25.34 32.73
C ALA A 84 37.41 25.83 32.61
N GLY A 85 36.78 25.57 31.48
CA GLY A 85 35.40 25.96 31.19
C GLY A 85 34.37 24.84 31.39
N ALA A 86 34.77 23.69 31.94
CA ALA A 86 33.90 22.54 32.10
C ALA A 86 32.77 22.75 33.12
N ASP A 87 31.54 22.48 32.71
CA ASP A 87 30.33 22.55 33.52
C ASP A 87 29.73 21.12 33.75
N LEU A 88 28.78 21.04 34.69
CA LEU A 88 28.06 19.79 34.97
C LEU A 88 27.32 19.27 33.72
N GLY A 89 27.58 18.04 33.35
CA GLY A 89 26.98 17.37 32.18
C GLY A 89 27.89 17.36 30.94
N ASP A 90 28.99 18.13 30.94
CA ASP A 90 29.94 18.20 29.84
C ASP A 90 30.76 16.92 29.70
N LEU A 91 31.24 16.66 28.48
CA LEU A 91 32.15 15.59 28.14
C LEU A 91 33.56 16.19 28.00
N VAL A 92 34.46 15.83 28.92
CA VAL A 92 35.82 16.37 28.96
C VAL A 92 36.83 15.33 28.44
N GLU A 93 37.66 15.74 27.45
CA GLU A 93 38.72 14.91 26.88
C GLU A 93 39.84 14.73 27.91
N THR A 94 40.15 13.46 28.26
CA THR A 94 41.16 13.15 29.24
C THR A 94 42.47 12.65 28.62
N GLU A 95 42.43 11.85 27.57
CA GLU A 95 43.57 11.28 26.91
C GLU A 95 43.32 11.10 25.42
N GLN A 96 44.25 11.53 24.58
CA GLN A 96 44.21 11.30 23.15
C GLN A 96 44.85 9.94 22.83
N LEU A 97 44.14 9.06 22.17
CA LEU A 97 44.60 7.74 21.79
C LEU A 97 45.30 7.78 20.42
N ASP A 98 46.42 7.08 20.27
CA ASP A 98 47.09 6.96 18.98
C ASP A 98 46.30 6.13 17.99
N GLY A 99 45.88 6.79 16.89
CA GLY A 99 45.04 6.18 15.87
C GLY A 99 45.68 5.14 14.95
N ASP A 100 47.00 4.89 15.06
CA ASP A 100 47.71 4.03 14.09
C ASP A 100 47.45 2.53 14.28
N VAL A 101 47.16 2.11 15.49
CA VAL A 101 46.87 0.68 15.80
C VAL A 101 45.57 0.19 15.15
N PHE A 102 44.61 1.09 14.93
CA PHE A 102 43.28 0.76 14.42
C PHE A 102 43.00 1.27 12.99
N GLY A 103 44.00 1.85 12.33
CA GLY A 103 43.81 2.57 11.08
C GLY A 103 43.15 1.76 9.95
N ARG A 104 43.41 0.46 9.82
CA ARG A 104 42.80 -0.38 8.79
C ARG A 104 41.41 -0.87 9.19
N ILE A 105 41.24 -1.31 10.44
CA ILE A 105 39.97 -1.82 10.96
C ILE A 105 38.97 -0.66 11.06
N GLY A 106 39.42 0.48 11.58
CA GLY A 106 38.60 1.70 11.65
C GLY A 106 38.13 2.20 10.29
N ALA A 107 39.01 2.17 9.26
CA ALA A 107 38.65 2.60 7.92
C ALA A 107 37.59 1.68 7.24
N GLN A 108 37.74 0.37 7.40
CA GLN A 108 36.76 -0.59 6.86
C GLN A 108 35.42 -0.49 7.58
N THR A 109 35.45 -0.39 8.91
CA THR A 109 34.27 -0.24 9.75
C THR A 109 33.55 1.08 9.45
N ALA A 110 34.29 2.20 9.38
CA ALA A 110 33.74 3.49 9.00
C ALA A 110 33.01 3.45 7.64
N LYS A 111 33.63 2.85 6.62
CA LYS A 111 32.99 2.66 5.30
C LYS A 111 31.70 1.86 5.41
N GLN A 112 31.70 0.77 6.16
CA GLN A 112 30.53 -0.08 6.33
C GLN A 112 29.38 0.67 7.03
N ILE A 113 29.70 1.45 8.06
CA ILE A 113 28.74 2.23 8.83
C ILE A 113 28.17 3.37 8.01
N VAL A 114 29.00 4.12 7.27
CA VAL A 114 28.53 5.14 6.34
C VAL A 114 27.54 4.55 5.34
N LEU A 115 27.87 3.43 4.73
CA LEU A 115 26.98 2.74 3.79
C LEU A 115 25.70 2.26 4.48
N GLN A 116 25.77 1.83 5.73
CA GLN A 116 24.58 1.46 6.50
C GLN A 116 23.70 2.68 6.77
N ARG A 117 24.30 3.79 7.22
CA ARG A 117 23.55 5.02 7.54
C ARG A 117 22.91 5.64 6.30
N ILE A 118 23.62 5.64 5.18
CA ILE A 118 23.04 6.08 3.90
C ILE A 118 21.78 5.27 3.58
N ARG A 119 21.87 3.93 3.70
CA ARG A 119 20.70 3.07 3.46
C ARG A 119 19.56 3.33 4.45
N GLU A 120 19.85 3.65 5.71
CA GLU A 120 18.83 4.01 6.70
C GLU A 120 18.13 5.31 6.31
N VAL A 121 18.89 6.35 5.97
CA VAL A 121 18.32 7.63 5.56
C VAL A 121 17.54 7.51 4.24
N GLU A 122 18.05 6.75 3.26
CA GLU A 122 17.31 6.45 2.03
C GLU A 122 15.98 5.75 2.32
N ARG A 123 15.96 4.81 3.28
CA ARG A 123 14.74 4.13 3.71
C ARG A 123 13.77 5.06 4.40
N ASP A 124 14.26 5.94 5.27
CA ASP A 124 13.42 6.92 5.95
C ASP A 124 12.83 7.92 4.96
N GLN A 125 13.62 8.43 4.01
CA GLN A 125 13.13 9.29 2.93
C GLN A 125 12.05 8.61 2.08
N VAL A 126 12.27 7.35 1.72
CA VAL A 126 11.27 6.57 0.98
C VAL A 126 10.01 6.38 1.84
N PHE A 127 10.17 6.06 3.12
CA PHE A 127 9.03 5.93 4.02
C PHE A 127 8.21 7.23 4.08
N ASP A 128 8.85 8.36 4.32
CA ASP A 128 8.17 9.67 4.42
C ASP A 128 7.51 10.08 3.10
N GLN A 129 8.17 9.80 1.96
CA GLN A 129 7.63 10.06 0.63
C GLN A 129 6.35 9.26 0.36
N PHE A 130 6.30 7.99 0.76
CA PHE A 130 5.12 7.14 0.51
C PHE A 130 4.09 7.21 1.62
N ALA A 131 4.46 7.51 2.87
CA ALA A 131 3.53 7.76 3.96
C ALA A 131 2.64 8.97 3.67
N SER A 132 3.19 10.05 3.07
CA SER A 132 2.40 11.20 2.63
C SER A 132 1.45 10.88 1.46
N ARG A 133 1.65 9.75 0.79
CA ARG A 133 0.84 9.29 -0.36
C ARG A 133 -0.12 8.15 0.00
N GLU A 134 -0.30 7.85 1.28
CA GLU A 134 -1.36 6.94 1.70
C GLU A 134 -2.72 7.44 1.23
N GLY A 135 -3.54 6.54 0.69
CA GLY A 135 -4.82 6.92 0.09
C GLY A 135 -4.74 7.48 -1.33
N GLU A 136 -3.59 7.48 -1.99
CA GLU A 136 -3.40 7.90 -3.37
C GLU A 136 -3.22 6.71 -4.33
N LEU A 137 -3.25 7.02 -5.63
CA LEU A 137 -2.89 6.07 -6.69
C LEU A 137 -1.39 6.13 -6.96
N ILE A 138 -0.79 4.97 -7.07
CA ILE A 138 0.56 4.80 -7.60
C ILE A 138 0.53 3.87 -8.81
N THR A 139 1.44 4.10 -9.74
CA THR A 139 1.67 3.18 -10.85
C THR A 139 2.95 2.41 -10.59
N GLY A 140 2.89 1.10 -10.66
CA GLY A 140 4.04 0.23 -10.52
C GLY A 140 4.11 -0.79 -11.65
N THR A 141 5.31 -1.28 -11.92
CA THR A 141 5.54 -2.36 -12.89
C THR A 141 5.62 -3.68 -12.13
N VAL A 142 4.92 -4.71 -12.60
CA VAL A 142 4.99 -6.04 -11.99
C VAL A 142 6.40 -6.59 -12.13
N ASN A 143 7.11 -6.71 -11.01
CA ASN A 143 8.46 -7.24 -10.93
C ASN A 143 8.45 -8.77 -10.74
N ARG A 144 7.66 -9.24 -9.76
CA ARG A 144 7.56 -10.68 -9.43
C ARG A 144 6.11 -11.05 -9.13
N VAL A 145 5.74 -12.25 -9.51
CA VAL A 145 4.45 -12.86 -9.17
C VAL A 145 4.73 -14.03 -8.24
N GLU A 146 4.35 -13.90 -6.98
CA GLU A 146 4.51 -14.91 -5.93
C GLU A 146 3.15 -15.50 -5.55
N PRO A 147 3.08 -16.70 -4.96
CA PRO A 147 1.81 -17.34 -4.60
C PRO A 147 0.96 -16.54 -3.60
N ARG A 148 1.58 -15.70 -2.78
CA ARG A 148 0.90 -14.92 -1.73
C ARG A 148 0.79 -13.42 -2.02
N ALA A 149 1.55 -12.91 -2.96
CA ALA A 149 1.57 -11.49 -3.29
C ALA A 149 2.17 -11.25 -4.68
N ILE A 150 1.83 -10.12 -5.26
CA ILE A 150 2.50 -9.57 -6.44
C ILE A 150 3.35 -8.41 -5.98
N ILE A 151 4.60 -8.40 -6.40
CA ILE A 151 5.55 -7.35 -6.08
C ILE A 151 5.62 -6.39 -7.27
N LEU A 152 5.27 -5.14 -7.00
CA LEU A 152 5.31 -4.06 -7.96
C LEU A 152 6.54 -3.20 -7.70
N ASP A 153 7.30 -2.89 -8.74
CA ASP A 153 8.33 -1.86 -8.70
C ASP A 153 7.67 -0.49 -8.94
N VAL A 154 7.72 0.36 -7.96
CA VAL A 154 7.14 1.72 -8.00
C VAL A 154 8.19 2.80 -8.27
N GLY A 155 9.37 2.39 -8.71
CA GLY A 155 10.50 3.24 -9.05
C GLY A 155 11.51 3.40 -7.90
N LYS A 156 12.73 3.81 -8.24
CA LYS A 156 13.86 3.96 -7.30
C LYS A 156 14.18 2.70 -6.48
N ASN A 157 13.97 1.51 -7.04
CA ASN A 157 14.13 0.23 -6.35
C ASN A 157 13.22 0.06 -5.12
N VAL A 158 12.06 0.72 -5.12
CA VAL A 158 11.05 0.58 -4.07
C VAL A 158 10.01 -0.42 -4.50
N GLU A 159 9.76 -1.42 -3.66
CA GLU A 159 8.80 -2.49 -3.91
C GLU A 159 7.49 -2.24 -3.15
N ALA A 160 6.36 -2.34 -3.87
CA ALA A 160 5.03 -2.36 -3.28
C ALA A 160 4.45 -3.77 -3.32
N ILE A 161 3.72 -4.13 -2.28
CA ILE A 161 3.18 -5.47 -2.06
C ILE A 161 1.67 -5.46 -2.33
N LEU A 162 1.24 -6.17 -3.35
CA LEU A 162 -0.16 -6.42 -3.66
C LEU A 162 -0.52 -7.83 -3.18
N ALA A 163 -1.06 -7.94 -1.96
CA ALA A 163 -1.45 -9.21 -1.36
C ALA A 163 -2.57 -9.90 -2.16
N THR A 164 -2.67 -11.23 -2.10
CA THR A 164 -3.70 -12.00 -2.83
C THR A 164 -5.13 -11.56 -2.47
N THR A 165 -5.37 -11.18 -1.22
CA THR A 165 -6.67 -10.64 -0.75
C THR A 165 -7.02 -9.29 -1.36
N GLU A 166 -6.01 -8.53 -1.81
CA GLU A 166 -6.14 -7.21 -2.40
C GLU A 166 -6.09 -7.23 -3.94
N GLN A 167 -6.03 -8.42 -4.54
CA GLN A 167 -6.07 -8.60 -5.99
C GLN A 167 -7.51 -8.80 -6.46
N SER A 168 -7.83 -8.25 -7.63
CA SER A 168 -9.10 -8.50 -8.29
C SER A 168 -9.11 -9.88 -8.95
N THR A 169 -10.21 -10.61 -8.81
CA THR A 169 -10.35 -11.97 -9.36
C THR A 169 -10.35 -12.04 -10.90
N LEU A 170 -10.70 -10.93 -11.56
CA LEU A 170 -10.71 -10.86 -13.02
C LEU A 170 -9.34 -10.52 -13.62
N GLU A 171 -8.41 -10.02 -12.80
CA GLU A 171 -7.14 -9.52 -13.28
C GLU A 171 -6.09 -10.61 -13.33
N HIS A 172 -5.34 -10.61 -14.43
CA HIS A 172 -4.19 -11.49 -14.62
C HIS A 172 -2.94 -10.64 -14.74
N TYR A 173 -2.02 -10.81 -13.84
CA TYR A 173 -0.80 -10.00 -13.77
C TYR A 173 0.36 -10.70 -14.46
N ARG A 174 1.08 -9.97 -15.29
CA ARG A 174 2.26 -10.45 -16.01
C ARG A 174 3.48 -9.62 -15.65
N ILE A 175 4.62 -10.26 -15.55
CA ILE A 175 5.90 -9.56 -15.31
C ILE A 175 6.12 -8.52 -16.40
N GLY A 176 6.51 -7.31 -16.01
CA GLY A 176 6.70 -6.17 -16.89
C GLY A 176 5.43 -5.37 -17.21
N GLN A 177 4.26 -5.78 -16.71
CA GLN A 177 3.01 -5.05 -16.87
C GLN A 177 2.96 -3.85 -15.92
N ASN A 178 2.55 -2.68 -16.43
CA ASN A 178 2.24 -1.52 -15.61
C ASN A 178 0.85 -1.66 -15.00
N VAL A 179 0.74 -1.44 -13.70
CA VAL A 179 -0.49 -1.59 -12.92
C VAL A 179 -0.64 -0.38 -12.02
N LYS A 180 -1.82 0.26 -12.03
CA LYS A 180 -2.18 1.27 -11.04
C LYS A 180 -2.69 0.56 -9.79
N ALA A 181 -2.31 1.04 -8.62
CA ALA A 181 -2.77 0.51 -7.35
C ALA A 181 -2.98 1.62 -6.33
N PHE A 182 -3.85 1.36 -5.38
CA PHE A 182 -4.18 2.28 -4.29
C PHE A 182 -3.28 1.97 -3.08
N VAL A 183 -2.61 2.96 -2.54
CA VAL A 183 -1.77 2.80 -1.34
C VAL A 183 -2.68 2.66 -0.13
N LEU A 184 -2.64 1.49 0.52
CA LEU A 184 -3.40 1.22 1.73
C LEU A 184 -2.69 1.79 2.96
N GLU A 185 -1.45 1.39 3.12
CA GLU A 185 -0.61 1.75 4.27
C GLU A 185 0.86 1.56 3.93
N VAL A 186 1.70 2.28 4.65
CA VAL A 186 3.16 2.16 4.58
C VAL A 186 3.69 1.78 5.95
N ARG A 187 4.34 0.64 6.06
CA ARG A 187 4.89 0.11 7.31
C ARG A 187 6.40 0.20 7.34
N ARG A 188 6.97 0.58 8.47
CA ARG A 188 8.41 0.47 8.72
C ARG A 188 8.78 -0.99 9.01
N SER A 189 9.81 -1.49 8.34
CA SER A 189 10.38 -2.81 8.59
C SER A 189 11.89 -2.71 8.66
N VAL A 190 12.52 -3.68 9.35
CA VAL A 190 13.99 -3.78 9.46
C VAL A 190 14.68 -3.82 8.08
N ARG A 191 14.00 -4.38 7.07
CA ARG A 191 14.52 -4.46 5.69
C ARG A 191 14.24 -3.20 4.84
N GLY A 192 13.47 -2.26 5.36
CA GLY A 192 13.04 -1.05 4.67
C GLY A 192 11.51 -0.86 4.72
N PRO A 193 10.99 0.25 4.18
CA PRO A 193 9.57 0.51 4.12
C PRO A 193 8.87 -0.56 3.28
N GLN A 194 7.73 -1.03 3.76
CA GLN A 194 6.83 -1.93 3.05
C GLN A 194 5.57 -1.17 2.68
N ILE A 195 5.32 -1.04 1.39
CA ILE A 195 4.18 -0.32 0.84
C ILE A 195 3.13 -1.36 0.48
N PHE A 196 2.01 -1.37 1.20
CA PHE A 196 0.88 -2.23 0.90
C PHE A 196 -0.10 -1.52 -0.02
N VAL A 197 -0.45 -2.18 -1.09
CA VAL A 197 -1.35 -1.63 -2.11
C VAL A 197 -2.53 -2.54 -2.37
N SER A 198 -3.63 -1.96 -2.85
CA SER A 198 -4.87 -2.66 -3.13
C SER A 198 -5.45 -2.27 -4.49
N ARG A 199 -6.09 -3.24 -5.13
CA ARG A 199 -6.95 -3.03 -6.29
C ARG A 199 -8.42 -3.39 -5.97
N THR A 200 -8.70 -3.91 -4.77
CA THR A 200 -10.06 -4.26 -4.30
C THR A 200 -10.69 -3.15 -3.46
N HIS A 201 -9.90 -2.30 -2.84
CA HIS A 201 -10.37 -1.26 -1.94
C HIS A 201 -11.28 -0.23 -2.64
N LYS A 202 -12.34 0.24 -1.96
CA LYS A 202 -13.27 1.27 -2.49
C LYS A 202 -12.58 2.59 -2.85
N GLY A 203 -11.52 2.94 -2.12
CA GLY A 203 -10.70 4.12 -2.38
C GLY A 203 -10.02 4.09 -3.75
N PHE A 204 -9.64 2.89 -4.24
CA PHE A 204 -9.09 2.74 -5.59
C PHE A 204 -10.08 3.24 -6.66
N LEU A 205 -11.34 2.81 -6.58
CA LEU A 205 -12.39 3.25 -7.50
C LEU A 205 -12.65 4.77 -7.39
N ARG A 206 -12.67 5.31 -6.17
CA ARG A 206 -12.82 6.76 -5.96
C ARG A 206 -11.72 7.55 -6.66
N ARG A 207 -10.46 7.17 -6.45
CA ARG A 207 -9.31 7.84 -7.06
C ARG A 207 -9.26 7.70 -8.58
N LEU A 208 -9.72 6.57 -9.14
CA LEU A 208 -9.85 6.43 -10.58
C LEU A 208 -10.86 7.42 -11.15
N PHE A 209 -12.00 7.61 -10.49
CA PHE A 209 -12.97 8.62 -10.90
C PHE A 209 -12.43 10.05 -10.76
N GLU A 210 -11.70 10.35 -9.71
CA GLU A 210 -11.03 11.65 -9.54
C GLU A 210 -10.03 11.94 -10.67
N LEU A 211 -9.38 10.88 -11.19
CA LEU A 211 -8.44 11.00 -12.30
C LEU A 211 -9.14 11.22 -13.65
N GLU A 212 -10.26 10.50 -13.90
CA GLU A 212 -10.94 10.48 -15.20
C GLU A 212 -12.02 11.57 -15.34
N VAL A 213 -12.53 12.10 -14.22
CA VAL A 213 -13.66 13.03 -14.18
C VAL A 213 -13.22 14.37 -13.58
N PRO A 214 -12.98 15.41 -14.40
CA PRO A 214 -12.53 16.71 -13.92
C PRO A 214 -13.49 17.35 -12.92
N GLU A 215 -14.81 17.15 -13.05
CA GLU A 215 -15.81 17.69 -12.16
C GLU A 215 -15.74 17.08 -10.75
N ILE A 216 -15.28 15.81 -10.63
CA ILE A 216 -15.01 15.17 -9.35
C ILE A 216 -13.69 15.69 -8.78
N HIS A 217 -12.66 15.81 -9.62
CA HIS A 217 -11.37 16.35 -9.21
C HIS A 217 -11.48 17.78 -8.64
N ASN A 218 -12.29 18.62 -9.27
CA ASN A 218 -12.51 20.01 -8.86
C ASN A 218 -13.53 20.14 -7.70
N GLY A 219 -14.14 19.02 -7.27
CA GLY A 219 -15.13 19.01 -6.19
C GLY A 219 -16.51 19.56 -6.56
N THR A 220 -16.79 19.82 -7.84
CA THR A 220 -18.11 20.23 -8.33
C THR A 220 -19.11 19.08 -8.24
N VAL A 221 -18.65 17.86 -8.55
CA VAL A 221 -19.37 16.61 -8.32
C VAL A 221 -18.70 15.86 -7.18
N GLU A 222 -19.49 15.36 -6.25
CA GLU A 222 -19.01 14.63 -5.09
C GLU A 222 -19.46 13.18 -5.12
N ILE A 223 -18.54 12.25 -4.85
CA ILE A 223 -18.86 10.84 -4.63
C ILE A 223 -19.29 10.67 -3.16
N LYS A 224 -20.59 10.53 -2.92
CA LYS A 224 -21.18 10.36 -1.60
C LYS A 224 -20.95 8.97 -1.01
N ALA A 225 -21.17 7.93 -1.81
CA ALA A 225 -21.01 6.55 -1.35
C ALA A 225 -20.51 5.64 -2.47
N ILE A 226 -19.82 4.56 -2.10
CA ILE A 226 -19.37 3.50 -3.00
C ILE A 226 -19.67 2.15 -2.36
N ALA A 227 -20.39 1.30 -3.09
CA ALA A 227 -20.55 -0.12 -2.78
C ALA A 227 -19.87 -0.93 -3.89
N ARG A 228 -18.88 -1.75 -3.53
CA ARG A 228 -18.02 -2.45 -4.48
C ARG A 228 -17.93 -3.95 -4.17
N GLU A 229 -18.07 -4.75 -5.18
CA GLU A 229 -17.65 -6.15 -5.25
C GLU A 229 -16.58 -6.24 -6.33
N ALA A 230 -15.33 -6.18 -5.88
CA ALA A 230 -14.17 -6.09 -6.76
C ALA A 230 -14.14 -7.21 -7.79
N GLY A 231 -13.86 -6.84 -9.05
CA GLY A 231 -13.86 -7.78 -10.16
C GLY A 231 -15.25 -8.21 -10.64
N SER A 232 -16.34 -7.70 -10.08
CA SER A 232 -17.70 -8.05 -10.50
C SER A 232 -18.53 -6.82 -10.84
N ARG A 233 -19.00 -6.11 -9.82
CA ARG A 233 -19.84 -4.93 -10.01
C ARG A 233 -19.68 -3.92 -8.89
N SER A 234 -19.79 -2.64 -9.24
CA SER A 234 -19.75 -1.52 -8.31
C SER A 234 -20.92 -0.56 -8.54
N LYS A 235 -21.38 0.05 -7.44
CA LYS A 235 -22.34 1.15 -7.49
C LYS A 235 -21.70 2.38 -6.84
N VAL A 236 -21.83 3.53 -7.51
CA VAL A 236 -21.23 4.80 -7.09
C VAL A 236 -22.33 5.84 -7.03
N ALA A 237 -22.59 6.38 -5.85
CA ALA A 237 -23.53 7.46 -5.64
C ALA A 237 -22.84 8.81 -5.77
N VAL A 238 -23.35 9.66 -6.65
CA VAL A 238 -22.80 10.98 -6.96
C VAL A 238 -23.82 12.08 -6.72
N ALA A 239 -23.35 13.22 -6.25
CA ALA A 239 -24.15 14.43 -6.06
C ALA A 239 -23.43 15.63 -6.66
N SER A 240 -24.18 16.59 -7.19
CA SER A 240 -23.63 17.88 -7.62
C SER A 240 -23.70 18.89 -6.48
N ARG A 241 -22.69 19.71 -6.33
CA ARG A 241 -22.69 20.89 -5.47
C ARG A 241 -23.15 22.14 -6.23
N GLN A 242 -23.22 22.05 -7.56
CA GLN A 242 -23.62 23.15 -8.44
C GLN A 242 -25.01 22.88 -8.94
N ASP A 243 -25.90 23.86 -8.78
CA ASP A 243 -27.25 23.79 -9.30
C ASP A 243 -27.26 23.70 -10.83
N GLY A 244 -28.12 22.82 -11.34
CA GLY A 244 -28.30 22.63 -12.79
C GLY A 244 -27.27 21.71 -13.45
N LEU A 245 -26.28 21.20 -12.74
CA LEU A 245 -25.33 20.20 -13.25
C LEU A 245 -25.83 18.79 -12.96
N ASP A 246 -26.01 17.98 -14.01
CA ASP A 246 -26.29 16.54 -13.86
C ASP A 246 -25.04 15.79 -13.40
N PRO A 247 -25.00 15.31 -12.15
CA PRO A 247 -23.81 14.61 -11.63
C PRO A 247 -23.57 13.26 -12.30
N VAL A 248 -24.63 12.58 -12.74
CA VAL A 248 -24.52 11.28 -13.41
C VAL A 248 -23.98 11.47 -14.81
N GLY A 249 -24.52 12.41 -15.57
CA GLY A 249 -24.08 12.73 -16.93
C GLY A 249 -22.60 13.18 -16.95
N ALA A 250 -22.18 14.02 -16.00
CA ALA A 250 -20.80 14.46 -15.84
C ALA A 250 -19.85 13.30 -15.55
N THR A 251 -20.25 12.39 -14.65
CA THR A 251 -19.43 11.23 -14.25
C THR A 251 -19.36 10.18 -15.37
N VAL A 252 -20.45 9.89 -16.04
CA VAL A 252 -20.52 8.90 -17.14
C VAL A 252 -19.78 9.42 -18.37
N GLY A 253 -19.94 10.72 -18.66
CA GLY A 253 -19.34 11.37 -19.82
C GLY A 253 -20.07 11.07 -21.13
N GLN A 254 -19.62 11.71 -22.20
CA GLN A 254 -20.24 11.54 -23.52
C GLN A 254 -20.17 10.05 -23.95
N ARG A 255 -21.33 9.48 -24.28
CA ARG A 255 -21.50 8.08 -24.69
C ARG A 255 -20.84 7.08 -23.70
N GLY A 256 -20.67 7.46 -22.44
CA GLY A 256 -20.08 6.62 -21.42
C GLY A 256 -18.54 6.54 -21.46
N ALA A 257 -17.86 7.42 -22.19
CA ALA A 257 -16.41 7.32 -22.41
C ALA A 257 -15.61 7.33 -21.09
N ARG A 258 -15.97 8.20 -20.13
CA ARG A 258 -15.27 8.31 -18.85
C ARG A 258 -15.45 7.06 -17.98
N VAL A 259 -16.69 6.59 -17.81
CA VAL A 259 -16.95 5.37 -17.05
C VAL A 259 -16.31 4.15 -17.72
N GLN A 260 -16.26 4.09 -19.06
CA GLN A 260 -15.61 2.99 -19.78
C GLN A 260 -14.09 2.99 -19.59
N ALA A 261 -13.44 4.16 -19.48
CA ALA A 261 -12.02 4.24 -19.14
C ALA A 261 -11.74 3.63 -17.76
N VAL A 262 -12.58 3.93 -16.76
CA VAL A 262 -12.48 3.32 -15.42
C VAL A 262 -12.75 1.82 -15.46
N VAL A 263 -13.77 1.37 -16.19
CA VAL A 263 -14.11 -0.05 -16.39
C VAL A 263 -12.95 -0.80 -17.04
N ALA A 264 -12.29 -0.22 -18.03
CA ALA A 264 -11.13 -0.80 -18.69
C ALA A 264 -9.93 -0.96 -17.74
N GLU A 265 -9.67 0.05 -16.89
CA GLU A 265 -8.63 -0.04 -15.85
C GLU A 265 -8.92 -1.16 -14.83
N LEU A 266 -10.20 -1.44 -14.55
CA LEU A 266 -10.67 -2.46 -13.62
C LEU A 266 -10.91 -3.85 -14.29
N ALA A 267 -10.32 -4.07 -15.47
CA ALA A 267 -10.42 -5.32 -16.22
C ALA A 267 -11.88 -5.76 -16.51
N GLY A 268 -12.79 -4.81 -16.66
CA GLY A 268 -14.17 -5.10 -17.04
C GLY A 268 -15.18 -5.15 -15.88
N GLU A 269 -14.82 -4.71 -14.68
CA GLU A 269 -15.75 -4.55 -13.55
C GLU A 269 -16.86 -3.59 -13.94
N LYS A 270 -18.13 -4.04 -13.81
CA LYS A 270 -19.29 -3.21 -14.18
C LYS A 270 -19.53 -2.11 -13.16
N ILE A 271 -19.78 -0.90 -13.62
CA ILE A 271 -19.99 0.26 -12.76
C ILE A 271 -21.35 0.89 -13.05
N ASP A 272 -22.17 1.02 -12.02
CA ASP A 272 -23.45 1.76 -12.07
C ASP A 272 -23.26 3.09 -11.33
N VAL A 273 -23.44 4.19 -12.03
CA VAL A 273 -23.42 5.54 -11.45
C VAL A 273 -24.85 5.93 -11.12
N ILE A 274 -25.08 6.37 -9.89
CA ILE A 274 -26.43 6.58 -9.29
C ILE A 274 -26.49 7.99 -8.74
N PRO A 275 -27.58 8.73 -9.02
CA PRO A 275 -27.79 10.03 -8.39
C PRO A 275 -28.11 9.82 -6.91
N TRP A 276 -27.33 10.49 -6.06
CA TRP A 276 -27.59 10.54 -4.63
C TRP A 276 -28.74 11.49 -4.35
N ASN A 277 -29.54 11.22 -3.31
CA ASN A 277 -30.63 12.08 -2.86
C ASN A 277 -30.65 12.10 -1.34
N ASP A 278 -31.05 13.23 -0.74
CA ASP A 278 -31.22 13.39 0.70
C ASP A 278 -32.39 12.54 1.24
N ASP A 279 -33.46 12.37 0.42
CA ASP A 279 -34.57 11.48 0.75
C ASP A 279 -34.12 10.03 0.64
N PRO A 280 -34.14 9.25 1.74
CA PRO A 280 -33.75 7.85 1.75
C PRO A 280 -34.58 7.00 0.79
N GLY A 281 -35.90 7.28 0.66
CA GLY A 281 -36.77 6.52 -0.24
C GLY A 281 -36.38 6.68 -1.71
N VAL A 282 -36.13 7.92 -2.13
CA VAL A 282 -35.63 8.22 -3.47
C VAL A 282 -34.25 7.64 -3.70
N PHE A 283 -33.36 7.74 -2.71
CA PHE A 283 -32.02 7.20 -2.84
C PHE A 283 -31.99 5.67 -2.95
N VAL A 284 -32.83 4.95 -2.17
CA VAL A 284 -32.98 3.50 -2.27
C VAL A 284 -33.54 3.11 -3.63
N ALA A 285 -34.57 3.82 -4.13
CA ALA A 285 -35.14 3.59 -5.46
C ALA A 285 -34.07 3.75 -6.57
N ASN A 286 -33.29 4.83 -6.52
CA ASN A 286 -32.17 5.06 -7.44
C ASN A 286 -31.10 3.96 -7.34
N ALA A 287 -30.79 3.51 -6.13
CA ALA A 287 -29.77 2.50 -5.88
C ALA A 287 -30.11 1.13 -6.46
N LEU A 288 -31.39 0.81 -6.67
CA LEU A 288 -31.84 -0.42 -7.30
C LEU A 288 -31.77 -0.40 -8.84
N SER A 289 -31.42 0.77 -9.44
CA SER A 289 -31.15 0.83 -10.87
C SER A 289 -30.33 -0.37 -11.36
N PRO A 290 -30.65 -0.96 -12.55
CA PRO A 290 -31.58 -0.50 -13.57
C PRO A 290 -33.03 -0.96 -13.38
N ALA A 291 -33.42 -1.58 -12.24
CA ALA A 291 -34.79 -1.93 -11.97
C ALA A 291 -35.62 -0.67 -11.68
N GLN A 292 -36.85 -0.64 -12.21
CA GLN A 292 -37.81 0.43 -11.89
C GLN A 292 -38.54 0.08 -10.60
N VAL A 293 -38.63 1.05 -9.70
CA VAL A 293 -39.30 0.93 -8.40
C VAL A 293 -40.63 1.64 -8.48
N ILE A 294 -41.70 1.04 -7.93
CA ILE A 294 -43.05 1.65 -7.85
C ILE A 294 -43.17 2.49 -6.60
N SER A 295 -42.85 1.92 -5.45
CA SER A 295 -42.88 2.60 -4.14
C SER A 295 -41.79 2.11 -3.22
N VAL A 296 -41.37 2.97 -2.30
CA VAL A 296 -40.43 2.63 -1.20
C VAL A 296 -41.07 3.12 0.09
N ASP A 297 -41.25 2.22 1.02
CA ASP A 297 -41.72 2.50 2.38
C ASP A 297 -40.52 2.38 3.33
N ILE A 298 -40.18 3.46 4.02
CA ILE A 298 -39.01 3.54 4.91
C ILE A 298 -39.46 3.38 6.36
N ASP A 299 -38.86 2.43 7.03
CA ASP A 299 -38.90 2.25 8.48
C ASP A 299 -37.57 2.73 9.07
N GLU A 300 -37.59 3.92 9.65
CA GLU A 300 -36.40 4.56 10.22
C GLU A 300 -35.91 3.87 11.50
N GLU A 301 -36.85 3.33 12.31
CA GLU A 301 -36.54 2.71 13.59
C GLU A 301 -35.71 1.44 13.40
N HIS A 302 -36.09 0.61 12.42
CA HIS A 302 -35.42 -0.66 12.12
C HIS A 302 -34.43 -0.57 10.96
N ARG A 303 -34.31 0.60 10.31
CA ARG A 303 -33.53 0.82 9.11
C ARG A 303 -33.86 -0.16 7.97
N ILE A 304 -35.16 -0.37 7.75
CA ILE A 304 -35.69 -1.24 6.71
C ILE A 304 -36.34 -0.39 5.62
N ALA A 305 -36.01 -0.66 4.38
CA ALA A 305 -36.67 -0.11 3.21
C ALA A 305 -37.45 -1.22 2.50
N SER A 306 -38.77 -1.18 2.57
CA SER A 306 -39.67 -2.07 1.85
C SER A 306 -39.94 -1.51 0.46
N VAL A 307 -39.46 -2.21 -0.56
CA VAL A 307 -39.47 -1.74 -1.95
C VAL A 307 -40.43 -2.59 -2.77
N THR A 308 -41.40 -1.96 -3.41
CA THR A 308 -42.32 -2.61 -4.34
C THR A 308 -41.85 -2.39 -5.77
N VAL A 309 -41.70 -3.47 -6.52
CA VAL A 309 -41.30 -3.45 -7.92
C VAL A 309 -42.31 -4.22 -8.77
N PRO A 310 -42.43 -3.89 -10.09
CA PRO A 310 -43.25 -4.72 -10.99
C PRO A 310 -42.73 -6.15 -11.02
N GLU A 311 -43.61 -7.14 -11.07
CA GLU A 311 -43.26 -8.56 -11.11
C GLU A 311 -42.18 -8.88 -12.14
N ARG A 312 -42.29 -8.33 -13.34
CA ARG A 312 -41.29 -8.46 -14.42
C ARG A 312 -39.92 -7.91 -14.08
N MET A 313 -39.81 -7.00 -13.10
CA MET A 313 -38.56 -6.37 -12.69
C MET A 313 -37.96 -7.00 -11.40
N LEU A 314 -38.71 -7.88 -10.75
CA LEU A 314 -38.28 -8.47 -9.47
C LEU A 314 -36.89 -9.16 -9.58
N SER A 315 -36.72 -10.00 -10.59
CA SER A 315 -35.44 -10.67 -10.84
C SER A 315 -34.29 -9.70 -11.12
N LEU A 316 -34.58 -8.57 -11.78
CA LEU A 316 -33.59 -7.54 -12.08
C LEU A 316 -33.25 -6.72 -10.83
N ALA A 317 -34.24 -6.41 -9.99
CA ALA A 317 -34.07 -5.70 -8.72
C ALA A 317 -33.22 -6.48 -7.74
N ILE A 318 -33.44 -7.79 -7.62
CA ILE A 318 -32.63 -8.72 -6.82
C ILE A 318 -31.25 -8.87 -7.46
N GLY A 319 -31.21 -9.09 -8.77
CA GLY A 319 -30.00 -9.38 -9.53
C GLY A 319 -29.51 -10.81 -9.35
N ARG A 320 -28.46 -11.15 -10.10
CA ARG A 320 -27.83 -12.47 -10.02
C ARG A 320 -27.28 -12.69 -8.60
N GLU A 321 -27.66 -13.79 -7.95
CA GLU A 321 -27.23 -14.13 -6.58
C GLU A 321 -27.48 -13.00 -5.55
N GLY A 322 -28.52 -12.16 -5.78
CA GLY A 322 -28.82 -11.05 -4.90
C GLY A 322 -27.83 -9.87 -4.98
N GLN A 323 -26.97 -9.82 -5.98
CA GLN A 323 -25.89 -8.84 -6.10
C GLN A 323 -26.41 -7.40 -6.16
N ASN A 324 -27.46 -7.14 -6.96
CA ASN A 324 -27.97 -5.79 -7.11
C ASN A 324 -28.58 -5.25 -5.79
N ALA A 325 -29.39 -6.07 -5.13
CA ALA A 325 -29.98 -5.75 -3.82
C ALA A 325 -28.90 -5.56 -2.74
N ARG A 326 -27.92 -6.47 -2.69
CA ARG A 326 -26.81 -6.39 -1.72
C ARG A 326 -25.95 -5.15 -1.92
N LEU A 327 -25.61 -4.80 -3.16
CA LEU A 327 -24.87 -3.57 -3.45
C LEU A 327 -25.68 -2.33 -3.13
N ALA A 328 -27.00 -2.31 -3.43
CA ALA A 328 -27.89 -1.21 -3.08
C ALA A 328 -27.98 -1.03 -1.55
N ALA A 329 -28.13 -2.13 -0.81
CA ALA A 329 -28.15 -2.09 0.66
C ALA A 329 -26.84 -1.55 1.25
N ARG A 330 -25.68 -1.98 0.73
CA ARG A 330 -24.37 -1.45 1.16
C ARG A 330 -24.14 0.01 0.79
N LEU A 331 -24.70 0.44 -0.35
CA LEU A 331 -24.58 1.82 -0.84
C LEU A 331 -25.39 2.79 0.01
N THR A 332 -26.62 2.43 0.34
CA THR A 332 -27.59 3.27 1.03
C THR A 332 -27.50 3.15 2.56
N GLY A 333 -26.97 2.01 3.06
CA GLY A 333 -26.93 1.71 4.48
C GLY A 333 -28.27 1.24 5.06
N TRP A 334 -29.25 0.90 4.19
CA TRP A 334 -30.55 0.37 4.55
C TRP A 334 -30.64 -1.12 4.27
N ARG A 335 -31.38 -1.85 5.09
CA ARG A 335 -31.81 -3.21 4.77
C ARG A 335 -32.96 -3.15 3.78
N ILE A 336 -32.77 -3.68 2.58
CA ILE A 336 -33.77 -3.59 1.51
C ILE A 336 -34.55 -4.89 1.42
N ASP A 337 -35.87 -4.81 1.57
CA ASP A 337 -36.82 -5.89 1.35
C ASP A 337 -37.58 -5.61 0.04
N ILE A 338 -37.39 -6.50 -0.95
CA ILE A 338 -37.93 -6.30 -2.30
C ILE A 338 -39.10 -7.25 -2.50
N ARG A 339 -40.29 -6.66 -2.84
CA ARG A 339 -41.52 -7.38 -3.09
C ARG A 339 -42.09 -7.04 -4.47
N SER A 340 -42.83 -7.99 -5.07
CA SER A 340 -43.54 -7.68 -6.28
C SER A 340 -44.88 -6.94 -5.98
N ASP A 341 -45.35 -6.18 -6.95
CA ASP A 341 -46.68 -5.53 -6.91
C ASP A 341 -47.81 -6.54 -6.73
N VAL A 342 -47.68 -7.71 -7.34
CA VAL A 342 -48.64 -8.81 -7.22
C VAL A 342 -48.68 -9.36 -5.80
N SER A 343 -47.52 -9.65 -5.21
CA SER A 343 -47.45 -10.17 -3.85
C SER A 343 -47.95 -9.17 -2.79
N VAL A 344 -47.74 -7.87 -3.01
CA VAL A 344 -48.24 -6.83 -2.13
C VAL A 344 -49.78 -6.70 -2.28
N ALA A 345 -50.31 -6.81 -3.49
CA ALA A 345 -51.74 -6.80 -3.73
C ALA A 345 -52.44 -8.01 -3.10
N GLU A 346 -51.86 -9.20 -3.23
CA GLU A 346 -52.34 -10.43 -2.59
C GLU A 346 -52.32 -10.33 -1.07
N ALA A 347 -51.22 -9.83 -0.49
CA ALA A 347 -51.11 -9.62 0.96
C ALA A 347 -52.15 -8.59 1.47
N ARG A 348 -52.41 -7.50 0.73
CA ARG A 348 -53.46 -6.53 1.04
C ARG A 348 -54.84 -7.12 0.92
N ALA A 349 -55.11 -7.93 -0.10
CA ALA A 349 -56.37 -8.64 -0.29
C ALA A 349 -56.63 -9.65 0.84
N ALA A 350 -55.63 -10.40 1.24
CA ALA A 350 -55.68 -11.32 2.37
C ALA A 350 -55.91 -10.63 3.71
N ALA A 351 -55.28 -9.45 3.92
CA ALA A 351 -55.50 -8.60 5.09
C ALA A 351 -56.86 -7.88 5.12
N ALA A 352 -57.44 -7.66 3.95
CA ALA A 352 -58.78 -7.01 3.79
C ALA A 352 -59.95 -8.01 3.77
N ALA A 353 -59.66 -9.31 3.74
CA ALA A 353 -60.70 -10.33 3.87
C ALA A 353 -61.26 -10.29 5.30
N PRO A 354 -62.58 -10.00 5.50
CA PRO A 354 -63.15 -9.99 6.84
C PRO A 354 -63.02 -11.40 7.44
N SER A 355 -62.49 -11.46 8.64
CA SER A 355 -62.55 -12.69 9.49
C SER A 355 -64.02 -12.97 9.82
N ALA A 356 -64.69 -13.65 8.89
CA ALA A 356 -65.97 -14.28 9.16
C ALA A 356 -65.68 -15.64 9.73
N ASP A 357 -66.03 -15.77 10.96
CA ASP A 357 -66.53 -16.93 11.67
C ASP A 357 -65.73 -17.28 12.91
N ALA A 358 -66.22 -16.72 13.98
CA ALA A 358 -66.08 -17.30 15.33
C ALA A 358 -67.33 -18.14 15.56
N ALA A 359 -67.24 -19.44 15.41
CA ALA A 359 -68.16 -20.39 15.99
C ALA A 359 -67.38 -21.61 16.54
N PRO A 360 -67.85 -22.18 17.65
CA PRO A 360 -66.99 -22.87 18.61
C PRO A 360 -66.68 -24.32 18.26
N ALA A 361 -65.60 -24.79 18.86
CA ALA A 361 -65.06 -26.11 18.75
C ALA A 361 -66.06 -27.24 19.10
N PRO A 362 -65.86 -28.44 18.53
CA PRO A 362 -65.77 -29.60 19.45
C PRO A 362 -64.44 -30.30 19.35
N GLU A 363 -64.07 -30.82 20.52
CA GLU A 363 -62.94 -31.67 20.78
C GLU A 363 -63.01 -32.98 19.99
N ALA A 364 -61.88 -33.50 19.71
CA ALA A 364 -61.40 -34.85 19.93
C ALA A 364 -60.73 -35.50 18.74
N GLU A 365 -59.58 -36.04 19.06
CA GLU A 365 -58.90 -37.29 18.70
C GLU A 365 -57.95 -37.35 17.49
N GLN A 366 -56.73 -37.45 17.91
CA GLN A 366 -55.57 -38.24 17.47
C GLN A 366 -55.67 -38.98 16.13
N SER A 367 -54.74 -38.75 15.23
CA SER A 367 -53.71 -39.73 14.83
C SER A 367 -52.81 -39.20 13.73
N SER A 368 -51.52 -39.38 13.99
CA SER A 368 -50.39 -39.68 13.14
C SER A 368 -50.55 -39.61 11.61
N GLU A 369 -49.75 -38.82 10.97
CA GLU A 369 -48.76 -39.22 9.95
C GLU A 369 -48.22 -37.98 9.24
N ALA A 370 -46.91 -37.86 9.27
CA ALA A 370 -46.18 -36.95 8.40
C ALA A 370 -46.22 -37.49 6.95
N PRO A 371 -46.10 -36.62 5.94
CA PRO A 371 -44.78 -36.48 5.35
C PRO A 371 -44.36 -35.02 5.00
N GLU A 372 -43.15 -34.80 5.29
CA GLU A 372 -42.07 -34.11 4.60
C GLU A 372 -42.42 -33.45 3.25
N SER A 373 -42.29 -32.14 3.19
CA SER A 373 -41.61 -31.45 2.07
C SER A 373 -41.17 -30.08 2.47
N ALA A 374 -39.88 -29.91 2.38
CA ALA A 374 -39.08 -28.75 2.68
C ALA A 374 -39.40 -27.60 1.72
N GLU A 375 -39.55 -26.41 2.30
CA GLU A 375 -39.21 -25.18 1.57
C GLU A 375 -38.40 -24.25 2.47
N ALA A 376 -37.13 -24.19 2.16
CA ALA A 376 -36.11 -23.50 2.88
C ALA A 376 -36.21 -22.00 2.58
N VAL A 377 -36.66 -21.24 3.53
CA VAL A 377 -36.44 -19.78 3.56
C VAL A 377 -35.09 -19.51 4.20
N ALA A 378 -34.11 -19.14 3.39
CA ALA A 378 -32.80 -18.75 3.84
C ALA A 378 -32.84 -17.35 4.47
N LEU A 379 -32.86 -17.31 5.79
CA LEU A 379 -32.50 -16.15 6.56
C LEU A 379 -30.97 -16.03 6.55
N VAL A 380 -30.45 -15.01 5.94
CA VAL A 380 -29.04 -14.62 6.11
C VAL A 380 -28.97 -13.48 7.12
N GLU A 381 -28.71 -13.87 8.34
CA GLU A 381 -28.39 -13.01 9.47
C GLU A 381 -26.87 -12.78 9.46
N ALA A 382 -26.43 -11.54 9.35
CA ALA A 382 -25.06 -11.15 9.58
C ALA A 382 -25.02 -10.18 10.77
N ALA A 383 -24.67 -10.69 11.93
CA ALA A 383 -24.27 -9.88 13.07
C ALA A 383 -22.81 -10.22 13.43
N PRO A 384 -21.99 -9.24 13.83
CA PRO A 384 -20.63 -9.48 14.25
C PRO A 384 -20.59 -9.86 15.73
N ALA A 385 -19.89 -10.97 16.04
CA ALA A 385 -19.64 -11.42 17.40
C ALA A 385 -18.42 -10.69 18.00
N PRO A 386 -18.46 -10.35 19.30
CA PRO A 386 -17.27 -9.88 19.99
C PRO A 386 -16.47 -11.04 20.59
N VAL A 387 -15.17 -10.91 20.42
CA VAL A 387 -14.14 -11.75 21.03
C VAL A 387 -14.18 -11.65 22.55
N LYS A 388 -14.27 -12.79 23.24
CA LYS A 388 -13.80 -12.94 24.62
C LYS A 388 -13.00 -14.21 24.78
N ALA A 389 -11.76 -13.99 25.22
CA ALA A 389 -10.80 -15.00 25.62
C ALA A 389 -11.12 -15.61 27.00
N LYS A 390 -10.72 -16.85 27.18
CA LYS A 390 -9.96 -17.46 28.29
C LYS A 390 -10.53 -18.81 28.78
N PRO A 391 -9.74 -19.56 29.59
CA PRO A 391 -8.56 -20.36 29.22
C PRO A 391 -8.60 -21.82 29.75
N ALA A 392 -7.61 -22.59 29.28
CA ALA A 392 -6.88 -23.65 30.01
C ALA A 392 -7.56 -24.95 30.50
N ALA A 393 -6.99 -26.09 30.10
CA ALA A 393 -6.22 -26.93 31.01
C ALA A 393 -5.64 -28.18 30.30
N LYS A 394 -4.37 -28.31 30.42
CA LYS A 394 -3.49 -29.47 30.70
C LYS A 394 -3.96 -30.88 30.35
N ALA A 395 -3.20 -31.57 29.51
CA ALA A 395 -2.65 -32.86 29.88
C ALA A 395 -1.39 -33.17 29.07
N ALA A 396 -0.35 -33.40 29.80
CA ALA A 396 0.97 -33.82 29.37
C ALA A 396 0.98 -35.26 28.88
N ARG A 397 1.80 -35.55 27.87
CA ARG A 397 2.53 -36.83 27.81
C ARG A 397 3.86 -36.63 27.08
N LYS A 398 4.90 -36.92 27.81
CA LYS A 398 6.31 -36.94 27.49
C LYS A 398 6.69 -38.27 26.79
N PRO A 399 7.96 -38.49 26.47
CA PRO A 399 8.49 -38.90 25.18
C PRO A 399 8.98 -40.31 25.16
N LYS A 400 9.34 -40.81 23.97
CA LYS A 400 10.22 -42.00 23.89
C LYS A 400 11.35 -41.72 22.93
N ALA A 401 12.50 -41.87 23.51
CA ALA A 401 13.83 -41.75 22.96
C ALA A 401 14.29 -43.00 22.21
N ALA A 402 15.41 -42.81 21.56
CA ALA A 402 16.46 -43.74 21.13
C ALA A 402 16.18 -44.50 19.82
N THR A 403 17.07 -44.49 18.85
CA THR A 403 18.41 -45.07 18.91
C THR A 403 19.17 -44.70 17.63
N GLN A 404 20.41 -44.24 17.78
CA GLN A 404 21.47 -44.42 16.77
C GLN A 404 21.98 -45.87 16.84
N PRO A 405 22.63 -46.39 15.80
CA PRO A 405 24.05 -46.70 15.85
C PRO A 405 24.80 -46.29 14.56
N THR A 406 25.91 -45.61 14.70
CA THR A 406 27.35 -45.95 14.66
C THR A 406 27.80 -46.85 13.48
N ALA A 407 28.64 -46.18 12.64
CA ALA A 407 29.99 -46.45 12.16
C ALA A 407 30.33 -47.84 11.57
N GLU A 408 30.99 -47.78 10.43
CA GLU A 408 32.33 -48.30 10.12
C GLU A 408 32.61 -48.22 8.62
N THR A 409 33.61 -47.39 8.24
CA THR A 409 34.95 -47.67 7.68
C THR A 409 35.09 -48.84 6.69
N SER A 410 35.63 -48.46 5.55
CA SER A 410 36.85 -48.92 4.83
C SER A 410 36.69 -48.59 3.33
N ASP A 411 37.53 -47.80 2.79
CA ASP A 411 38.93 -47.90 2.36
C ASP A 411 39.03 -48.51 0.94
N ASP A 412 39.97 -47.88 0.22
CA ASP A 412 40.72 -48.32 -0.96
C ASP A 412 40.08 -48.09 -2.35
N GLY A 413 40.65 -47.18 -3.15
CA GLY A 413 41.84 -47.41 -3.89
C GLY A 413 41.65 -46.97 -5.33
N THR A 414 42.52 -46.07 -5.75
CA THR A 414 43.12 -46.02 -7.08
C THR A 414 42.45 -45.18 -8.19
N ALA A 415 43.08 -44.05 -8.47
CA ALA A 415 43.16 -43.40 -9.79
C ALA A 415 44.01 -44.27 -10.74
N PRO A 416 44.15 -44.04 -12.04
CA PRO A 416 44.38 -42.73 -12.70
C PRO A 416 43.85 -42.54 -14.15
N ALA A 417 44.02 -41.27 -14.60
CA ALA A 417 44.40 -40.82 -15.96
C ALA A 417 43.45 -41.12 -17.15
N ALA A 418 43.13 -40.22 -18.01
CA ALA A 418 43.86 -39.36 -18.88
C ALA A 418 42.87 -38.72 -19.93
N GLU A 419 43.18 -37.48 -20.29
CA GLU A 419 43.18 -36.86 -21.62
C GLU A 419 41.96 -37.05 -22.54
N SER A 420 41.35 -35.99 -23.04
CA SER A 420 41.71 -35.26 -24.25
C SER A 420 40.61 -34.25 -24.62
N GLU A 421 41.03 -33.05 -24.81
CA GLU A 421 40.83 -32.10 -25.92
C GLU A 421 39.64 -32.31 -26.82
N ALA A 422 38.83 -31.23 -26.96
CA ALA A 422 38.63 -30.58 -28.26
C ALA A 422 37.59 -29.43 -28.17
N GLU A 423 38.05 -28.19 -28.23
CA GLU A 423 37.41 -27.15 -29.02
C GLU A 423 37.53 -27.53 -30.48
N PRO A 424 36.66 -27.19 -31.42
CA PRO A 424 36.55 -25.84 -31.91
C PRO A 424 35.23 -25.44 -32.65
N ALA A 425 35.17 -24.21 -32.99
CA ALA A 425 34.90 -23.57 -34.29
C ALA A 425 33.65 -22.71 -34.41
N LYS A 426 33.93 -21.42 -34.60
CA LYS A 426 33.10 -20.45 -35.33
C LYS A 426 33.07 -20.77 -36.84
N PRO A 427 32.04 -20.35 -37.56
CA PRO A 427 32.28 -19.91 -38.91
C PRO A 427 31.78 -18.48 -39.24
N LYS A 428 32.59 -17.91 -40.04
CA LYS A 428 32.72 -16.66 -40.76
C LYS A 428 31.52 -16.27 -41.64
N ARG A 429 31.33 -14.93 -41.65
CA ARG A 429 31.09 -13.98 -42.75
C ARG A 429 30.81 -14.54 -44.13
N THR A 430 29.77 -13.93 -44.78
CA THR A 430 29.87 -13.51 -46.19
C THR A 430 29.19 -12.15 -46.39
N ARG A 431 29.97 -11.31 -47.07
CA ARG A 431 29.68 -9.99 -47.68
C ARG A 431 29.05 -10.16 -49.04
N LYS A 432 28.17 -9.21 -49.44
CA LYS A 432 28.12 -8.58 -50.81
C LYS A 432 27.24 -7.35 -50.68
N ALA A 433 27.73 -6.13 -50.83
CA ALA A 433 28.08 -5.29 -51.99
C ALA A 433 26.79 -4.76 -52.65
N ALA A 434 26.42 -3.51 -52.50
CA ALA A 434 26.86 -2.27 -53.12
C ALA A 434 26.06 -1.92 -54.37
N THR A 435 25.43 -0.77 -54.36
CA THR A 435 25.30 0.24 -55.45
C THR A 435 24.58 1.45 -54.86
N LYS A 436 25.12 2.56 -54.63
CA LYS A 436 25.61 3.72 -55.36
C LYS A 436 24.52 4.43 -56.19
N ALA A 437 24.05 5.59 -55.75
CA ALA A 437 23.92 6.83 -56.53
C ALA A 437 23.51 8.00 -55.60
N ALA A 438 24.27 9.03 -55.64
CA ALA A 438 24.01 10.41 -55.20
C ALA A 438 23.87 11.27 -56.49
N PRO A 439 23.79 12.63 -56.40
CA PRO A 439 22.96 13.58 -55.70
C PRO A 439 22.32 14.58 -56.69
N VAL A 440 21.40 15.48 -56.23
CA VAL A 440 21.15 16.76 -56.92
C VAL A 440 20.83 17.86 -55.88
N GLU A 441 21.54 18.93 -56.05
CA GLU A 441 21.55 20.25 -55.46
C GLU A 441 20.28 21.09 -55.70
N GLY A 442 20.17 22.15 -54.94
CA GLY A 442 19.46 23.39 -55.29
C GLY A 442 18.78 24.01 -54.07
N ALA A 443 19.39 24.79 -53.22
CA ALA A 443 19.65 26.24 -53.29
C ALA A 443 18.40 27.09 -53.07
N SER A 444 18.45 27.93 -52.04
CA SER A 444 18.22 29.38 -51.93
C SER A 444 17.32 29.74 -50.72
N ALA A 445 17.84 30.20 -49.61
CA ALA A 445 18.11 31.58 -49.21
C ALA A 445 16.90 32.51 -49.29
N THR A 446 16.44 32.95 -48.09
CA THR A 446 16.35 34.37 -47.74
C THR A 446 15.72 34.56 -46.32
N GLU A 447 16.51 35.03 -45.42
CA GLU A 447 16.15 36.00 -44.39
C GLU A 447 16.24 37.39 -45.06
N PRO A 448 15.85 38.57 -44.48
CA PRO A 448 15.52 38.94 -43.12
C PRO A 448 14.33 39.96 -43.01
N GLU A 449 13.94 40.42 -41.88
CA GLU A 449 13.99 41.82 -41.43
C GLU A 449 13.06 42.14 -40.23
N LYS A 450 13.62 42.68 -39.24
CA LYS A 450 13.34 43.64 -38.21
C LYS A 450 12.19 44.61 -38.43
N ALA A 451 11.51 45.00 -37.37
CA ALA A 451 11.40 46.33 -36.77
C ALA A 451 10.24 46.36 -35.80
N ASP A 452 10.47 46.65 -34.58
CA ASP A 452 10.39 47.93 -33.85
C ASP A 452 9.00 48.38 -33.46
N ALA A 453 8.86 48.43 -32.16
CA ALA A 453 8.63 49.63 -31.31
C ALA A 453 7.18 50.04 -30.97
N VAL A 454 6.94 50.09 -29.65
CA VAL A 454 6.59 51.27 -28.84
C VAL A 454 5.10 51.53 -28.53
N GLU A 455 4.94 51.87 -27.25
CA GLU A 455 4.01 52.71 -26.47
C GLU A 455 2.74 52.02 -25.96
N GLU A 456 2.65 51.80 -24.63
CA GLU A 456 2.33 52.77 -23.54
C GLU A 456 0.95 53.38 -23.67
N VAL A 457 0.13 53.19 -22.65
CA VAL A 457 -0.58 54.21 -21.84
C VAL A 457 -1.87 53.69 -21.23
N THR A 458 -1.84 53.57 -19.92
CA THR A 458 -2.85 53.94 -18.89
C THR A 458 -4.34 53.97 -19.23
N SER A 459 -5.10 53.24 -18.49
CA SER A 459 -6.06 53.77 -17.49
C SER A 459 -6.53 52.67 -16.57
#